data_19ffcab9bba12ebc880eb924cf1d3e57
#
_entry.id   19ffcab9bba12ebc880eb924cf1d3e57
#
_cell.length_a   1.000
_cell.length_b   1.000
_cell.length_c   1.000
_cell.angle_alpha   90.00
_cell.angle_beta   90.00
_cell.angle_gamma   90.00
#
_symmetry.space_group_name_H-M   'P 1'
#
loop_
_entity.id
_entity.type
_entity.pdbx_description
1 polymer ?
#
loop_
_entity_poly.entity_id
_entity_poly.type
_entity_poly.pdbx_seq_one_letter_code
_entity_poly.pdbx_strand_id
1 'polypeptide(L)'
;MCIDAEHGFIRRFVVTPANIHDSQMLPMLLDPENHDDCVWADSAYSGERFKDLLSLAGFENRIHEKGSRNHPLSAAATERNSIRSQTRARVEHVFGCFATSMGGKFTRKIGLEKNKAWWSLKNLTFNFLRYLYLSSNSLVSI
;
A
#
# COMPACT_ATOMS: atom_id res chain seq x y z
N MET A 1 -4.87 0.62 -1.85
CA MET A 1 -3.92 1.74 -2.01
C MET A 1 -2.54 1.18 -2.23
N CYS A 2 -1.82 1.71 -3.22
CA CYS A 2 -0.41 1.42 -3.50
C CYS A 2 0.40 2.72 -3.30
N ILE A 3 1.55 2.60 -2.63
CA ILE A 3 2.51 3.68 -2.45
C ILE A 3 3.87 3.24 -2.97
N ASP A 4 4.69 4.17 -3.43
CA ASP A 4 6.06 3.85 -3.75
C ASP A 4 6.89 3.63 -2.47
N ALA A 5 7.84 2.70 -2.56
CA ALA A 5 8.63 2.26 -1.40
C ALA A 5 9.78 3.23 -1.08
N GLU A 6 10.17 4.11 -1.99
CA GLU A 6 11.30 5.01 -1.81
C GLU A 6 10.86 6.33 -1.17
N HIS A 7 9.91 7.02 -1.79
CA HIS A 7 9.51 8.36 -1.38
C HIS A 7 8.19 8.40 -0.60
N GLY A 8 7.38 7.32 -0.66
CA GLY A 8 6.12 7.20 0.06
C GLY A 8 4.96 7.98 -0.55
N PHE A 9 4.99 8.26 -1.85
CA PHE A 9 3.85 8.83 -2.58
C PHE A 9 2.77 7.79 -2.83
N ILE A 10 1.52 8.20 -2.77
CA ILE A 10 0.39 7.38 -3.20
C ILE A 10 0.38 7.37 -4.73
N ARG A 11 0.65 6.19 -5.32
CA ARG A 11 0.67 5.97 -6.77
C ARG A 11 -0.69 5.62 -7.31
N ARG A 12 -1.35 4.64 -6.69
CA ARG A 12 -2.66 4.15 -7.09
C ARG A 12 -3.54 3.88 -5.88
N PHE A 13 -4.82 4.07 -6.05
CA PHE A 13 -5.80 3.69 -5.05
C PHE A 13 -7.12 3.30 -5.72
N VAL A 14 -7.89 2.49 -5.02
CA VAL A 14 -9.23 2.08 -5.43
C VAL A 14 -10.17 2.27 -4.26
N VAL A 15 -11.38 2.76 -4.52
CA VAL A 15 -12.47 2.85 -3.55
C VAL A 15 -13.55 1.89 -4.00
N THR A 16 -13.85 0.93 -3.16
CA THR A 16 -14.82 -0.14 -3.43
C THR A 16 -15.94 -0.15 -2.40
N PRO A 17 -17.10 -0.72 -2.72
CA PRO A 17 -18.09 -1.08 -1.71
C PRO A 17 -17.51 -2.06 -0.68
N ALA A 18 -18.01 -2.03 0.54
CA ALA A 18 -17.48 -2.81 1.66
C ALA A 18 -17.58 -4.34 1.50
N ASN A 19 -18.40 -4.82 0.56
CA ASN A 19 -18.55 -6.24 0.26
C ASN A 19 -17.44 -6.80 -0.66
N ILE A 20 -16.57 -5.94 -1.20
CA ILE A 20 -15.44 -6.35 -2.04
C ILE A 20 -14.20 -6.49 -1.17
N HIS A 21 -13.59 -7.67 -1.17
CA HIS A 21 -12.38 -7.92 -0.41
C HIS A 21 -11.17 -7.22 -1.06
N ASP A 22 -10.35 -6.54 -0.26
CA ASP A 22 -9.22 -5.71 -0.72
C ASP A 22 -8.23 -6.48 -1.60
N SER A 23 -8.03 -7.77 -1.33
CA SER A 23 -7.12 -8.60 -2.13
C SER A 23 -7.53 -8.74 -3.60
N GLN A 24 -8.81 -8.59 -3.92
CA GLN A 24 -9.30 -8.61 -5.31
C GLN A 24 -8.84 -7.40 -6.13
N MET A 25 -8.42 -6.33 -5.44
CA MET A 25 -8.02 -5.07 -6.06
C MET A 25 -6.53 -5.01 -6.41
N LEU A 26 -5.76 -6.03 -6.08
CA LEU A 26 -4.31 -6.05 -6.36
C LEU A 26 -3.99 -5.75 -7.83
N PRO A 27 -4.64 -6.36 -8.85
CA PRO A 27 -4.33 -6.09 -10.25
C PRO A 27 -4.50 -4.61 -10.65
N MET A 28 -5.47 -3.92 -10.02
CA MET A 28 -5.74 -2.49 -10.29
C MET A 28 -4.76 -1.56 -9.55
N LEU A 29 -4.08 -2.07 -8.55
CA LEU A 29 -3.12 -1.32 -7.73
C LEU A 29 -1.68 -1.45 -8.24
N LEU A 30 -1.38 -2.47 -9.03
CA LEU A 30 -0.06 -2.61 -9.66
C LEU A 30 0.16 -1.48 -10.67
N ASP A 31 1.32 -0.89 -10.61
CA ASP A 31 1.72 0.19 -11.51
C ASP A 31 2.79 -0.34 -12.48
N PRO A 32 2.46 -0.58 -13.76
CA PRO A 32 3.41 -1.10 -14.74
C PRO A 32 4.53 -0.10 -15.08
N GLU A 33 4.36 1.17 -14.74
CA GLU A 33 5.38 2.21 -14.94
C GLU A 33 6.30 2.35 -13.72
N ASN A 34 6.16 1.45 -12.72
CA ASN A 34 7.05 1.46 -11.56
C ASN A 34 8.40 0.86 -11.93
N HIS A 35 9.48 1.55 -11.57
CA HIS A 35 10.85 1.09 -11.83
C HIS A 35 11.33 0.03 -10.82
N ASP A 36 10.68 -0.06 -9.66
CA ASP A 36 10.96 -1.11 -8.67
C ASP A 36 10.00 -2.27 -8.89
N ASP A 37 10.54 -3.42 -9.27
CA ASP A 37 9.77 -4.61 -9.58
C ASP A 37 9.21 -5.32 -8.34
N CYS A 38 9.54 -4.86 -7.13
CA CYS A 38 9.12 -5.51 -5.90
C CYS A 38 7.73 -5.07 -5.43
N VAL A 39 6.89 -6.03 -5.01
CA VAL A 39 5.57 -5.78 -4.41
C VAL A 39 5.51 -6.30 -3.00
N TRP A 40 5.34 -5.39 -2.04
CA TRP A 40 5.13 -5.69 -0.62
C TRP A 40 3.66 -5.56 -0.25
N ALA A 41 3.10 -6.59 0.35
CA ALA A 41 1.74 -6.57 0.87
C ALA A 41 1.64 -7.47 2.12
N ASP A 42 0.51 -7.41 2.81
CA ASP A 42 0.26 -8.29 3.94
C ASP A 42 -0.14 -9.71 3.49
N SER A 43 -0.27 -10.62 4.47
CA SER A 43 -0.61 -12.01 4.20
C SER A 43 -2.02 -12.24 3.64
N ALA A 44 -2.89 -11.23 3.62
CA ALA A 44 -4.20 -11.32 2.95
C ALA A 44 -4.07 -11.44 1.43
N TYR A 45 -2.94 -11.02 0.90
CA TYR A 45 -2.58 -11.14 -0.52
C TYR A 45 -1.71 -12.38 -0.80
N SER A 46 -1.47 -13.23 0.19
CA SER A 46 -0.73 -14.48 0.01
C SER A 46 -1.59 -15.54 -0.67
N GLY A 47 -1.04 -16.25 -1.63
CA GLY A 47 -1.71 -17.32 -2.34
C GLY A 47 -1.15 -17.52 -3.74
N GLU A 48 -1.28 -18.71 -4.32
CA GLU A 48 -0.72 -19.03 -5.66
C GLU A 48 -1.26 -18.08 -6.72
N ARG A 49 -2.56 -17.78 -6.71
CA ARG A 49 -3.15 -16.83 -7.66
C ARG A 49 -2.43 -15.49 -7.71
N PHE A 50 -1.99 -14.96 -6.57
CA PHE A 50 -1.29 -13.68 -6.50
C PHE A 50 0.17 -13.80 -6.90
N LYS A 51 0.81 -14.93 -6.60
CA LYS A 51 2.16 -15.23 -7.07
C LYS A 51 2.20 -15.30 -8.60
N ASP A 52 1.27 -16.05 -9.19
CA ASP A 52 1.16 -16.17 -10.63
C ASP A 52 0.89 -14.82 -11.30
N LEU A 53 -0.03 -14.04 -10.75
CA LEU A 53 -0.36 -12.70 -11.24
C LEU A 53 0.87 -11.77 -11.22
N LEU A 54 1.62 -11.74 -10.12
CA LEU A 54 2.82 -10.92 -10.00
C LEU A 54 3.91 -11.38 -10.96
N SER A 55 4.13 -12.69 -11.06
CA SER A 55 5.10 -13.28 -11.98
C SER A 55 4.78 -12.96 -13.45
N LEU A 56 3.51 -13.11 -13.86
CA LEU A 56 3.06 -12.77 -15.20
C LEU A 56 3.20 -11.27 -15.50
N ALA A 57 3.01 -10.42 -14.49
CA ALA A 57 3.16 -8.99 -14.62
C ALA A 57 4.62 -8.49 -14.46
N GLY A 58 5.58 -9.39 -14.27
CA GLY A 58 7.00 -9.07 -14.14
C GLY A 58 7.41 -8.53 -12.78
N PHE A 59 6.58 -8.71 -11.73
CA PHE A 59 6.88 -8.23 -10.38
C PHE A 59 7.47 -9.31 -9.48
N GLU A 60 8.45 -8.93 -8.66
CA GLU A 60 8.98 -9.77 -7.59
C GLU A 60 8.04 -9.77 -6.38
N ASN A 61 7.67 -10.96 -5.93
CA ASN A 61 6.76 -11.14 -4.80
C ASN A 61 7.48 -10.99 -3.46
N ARG A 62 7.20 -9.91 -2.74
CA ARG A 62 7.64 -9.64 -1.36
C ARG A 62 6.46 -9.61 -0.37
N ILE A 63 5.34 -10.25 -0.72
CA ILE A 63 4.16 -10.39 0.15
C ILE A 63 4.53 -11.24 1.38
N HIS A 64 3.91 -10.90 2.53
CA HIS A 64 4.09 -11.67 3.76
C HIS A 64 3.66 -13.11 3.58
N GLU A 65 4.51 -14.03 4.01
CA GLU A 65 4.19 -15.44 4.07
C GLU A 65 3.18 -15.70 5.18
N LYS A 66 2.22 -16.58 4.92
CA LYS A 66 1.16 -16.94 5.86
C LYS A 66 1.39 -18.36 6.37
N GLY A 67 1.49 -18.51 7.69
CA GLY A 67 1.40 -19.82 8.33
C GLY A 67 -0.05 -20.31 8.42
N SER A 68 -0.21 -21.60 8.61
CA SER A 68 -1.50 -22.22 8.94
C SER A 68 -1.42 -22.94 10.29
N ARG A 69 -2.58 -23.37 10.81
CA ARG A 69 -2.66 -24.06 12.11
C ARG A 69 -1.76 -25.30 12.17
N ASN A 70 -1.63 -26.02 11.03
CA ASN A 70 -0.85 -27.26 10.95
C ASN A 70 0.56 -27.05 10.37
N HIS A 71 0.83 -25.86 9.82
CA HIS A 71 2.11 -25.50 9.22
C HIS A 71 2.47 -24.07 9.66
N PRO A 72 3.00 -23.89 10.89
CA PRO A 72 3.44 -22.58 11.37
C PRO A 72 4.60 -22.07 10.52
N LEU A 73 4.79 -20.75 10.52
CA LEU A 73 5.94 -20.14 9.85
C LEU A 73 7.25 -20.67 10.43
N SER A 74 8.21 -20.98 9.57
CA SER A 74 9.58 -21.26 10.00
C SER A 74 10.23 -19.99 10.56
N ALA A 75 11.29 -20.13 11.35
CA ALA A 75 12.07 -19.01 11.87
C ALA A 75 12.57 -18.11 10.73
N ALA A 76 13.08 -18.70 9.64
CA ALA A 76 13.52 -17.95 8.47
C ALA A 76 12.38 -17.18 7.76
N ALA A 77 11.18 -17.76 7.68
CA ALA A 77 10.01 -17.07 7.12
C ALA A 77 9.54 -15.92 8.03
N THR A 78 9.64 -16.09 9.34
CA THR A 78 9.32 -15.05 10.32
C THR A 78 10.30 -13.87 10.19
N GLU A 79 11.59 -14.15 10.05
CA GLU A 79 12.62 -13.13 9.84
C GLU A 79 12.40 -12.37 8.52
N ARG A 80 12.14 -13.07 7.40
CA ARG A 80 11.79 -12.43 6.14
C ARG A 80 10.56 -11.52 6.28
N ASN A 81 9.53 -11.97 6.98
CA ASN A 81 8.34 -11.16 7.23
C ASN A 81 8.64 -9.93 8.09
N SER A 82 9.56 -10.02 9.05
CA SER A 82 10.01 -8.87 9.85
C SER A 82 10.67 -7.81 8.97
N ILE A 83 11.57 -8.21 8.07
CA ILE A 83 12.21 -7.30 7.12
C ILE A 83 11.17 -6.65 6.19
N ARG A 84 10.26 -7.45 5.62
CA ARG A 84 9.17 -6.96 4.75
C ARG A 84 8.23 -5.99 5.46
N SER A 85 8.02 -6.16 6.76
CA SER A 85 7.19 -5.26 7.58
C SER A 85 7.73 -3.84 7.63
N GLN A 86 9.05 -3.65 7.59
CA GLN A 86 9.67 -2.32 7.62
C GLN A 86 9.25 -1.49 6.39
N THR A 87 9.25 -2.09 5.20
CA THR A 87 8.78 -1.42 3.99
C THR A 87 7.27 -1.20 4.04
N ARG A 88 6.50 -2.20 4.48
CA ARG A 88 5.04 -2.12 4.59
C ARG A 88 4.55 -1.06 5.58
N ALA A 89 5.30 -0.78 6.63
CA ALA A 89 4.97 0.26 7.61
C ALA A 89 4.76 1.65 6.97
N ARG A 90 5.29 1.90 5.78
CA ARG A 90 5.07 3.14 5.03
C ARG A 90 3.60 3.34 4.65
N VAL A 91 2.88 2.28 4.29
CA VAL A 91 1.43 2.35 4.03
C VAL A 91 0.66 2.69 5.31
N GLU A 92 1.05 2.09 6.42
CA GLU A 92 0.43 2.35 7.72
C GLU A 92 0.66 3.81 8.15
N HIS A 93 1.82 4.39 7.84
CA HIS A 93 2.10 5.81 8.07
C HIS A 93 1.14 6.71 7.27
N VAL A 94 0.83 6.40 6.02
CA VAL A 94 -0.16 7.15 5.22
C VAL A 94 -1.53 7.13 5.90
N PHE A 95 -1.99 5.96 6.32
CA PHE A 95 -3.26 5.83 7.05
C PHE A 95 -3.23 6.51 8.42
N GLY A 96 -2.08 6.49 9.10
CA GLY A 96 -1.86 7.25 10.32
C GLY A 96 -2.03 8.75 10.09
N CYS A 97 -1.39 9.29 9.06
CA CYS A 97 -1.51 10.70 8.67
C CYS A 97 -2.97 11.09 8.35
N PHE A 98 -3.71 10.23 7.64
CA PHE A 98 -5.13 10.46 7.39
C PHE A 98 -5.95 10.52 8.68
N ALA A 99 -5.63 9.68 9.66
CA ALA A 99 -6.36 9.61 10.91
C ALA A 99 -6.09 10.81 11.83
N THR A 100 -4.86 11.30 11.88
CA THR A 100 -4.41 12.34 12.81
C THR A 100 -4.45 13.74 12.20
N SER A 101 -3.68 13.95 11.13
CA SER A 101 -3.40 15.28 10.60
C SER A 101 -4.39 15.73 9.51
N MET A 102 -5.13 14.79 8.92
CA MET A 102 -5.98 15.06 7.76
C MET A 102 -7.49 14.85 8.03
N GLY A 103 -7.94 15.03 9.27
CA GLY A 103 -9.37 15.03 9.61
C GLY A 103 -10.04 13.66 9.63
N GLY A 104 -9.28 12.57 9.84
CA GLY A 104 -9.80 11.22 10.04
C GLY A 104 -9.97 10.39 8.76
N LYS A 105 -10.36 9.14 8.95
CA LYS A 105 -10.56 8.14 7.88
C LYS A 105 -12.04 8.03 7.46
N PHE A 106 -12.94 8.66 8.19
CA PHE A 106 -14.37 8.54 7.96
C PHE A 106 -14.91 9.78 7.26
N THR A 107 -15.90 9.57 6.43
CA THR A 107 -16.63 10.65 5.76
C THR A 107 -18.13 10.45 5.91
N ARG A 108 -18.88 11.53 5.95
CA ARG A 108 -20.36 11.53 5.91
C ARG A 108 -20.90 11.55 4.48
N LYS A 109 -20.05 11.40 3.46
CA LYS A 109 -20.47 11.39 2.06
C LYS A 109 -21.21 10.07 1.76
N ILE A 110 -22.38 10.16 1.16
CA ILE A 110 -23.21 9.04 0.76
C ILE A 110 -23.00 8.80 -0.73
N GLY A 111 -22.79 7.54 -1.09
CA GLY A 111 -22.59 7.09 -2.48
C GLY A 111 -21.11 6.96 -2.86
N LEU A 112 -20.85 6.02 -3.77
CA LEU A 112 -19.49 5.62 -4.15
C LEU A 112 -18.72 6.77 -4.81
N GLU A 113 -19.34 7.50 -5.72
CA GLU A 113 -18.68 8.58 -6.48
C GLU A 113 -18.24 9.75 -5.57
N LYS A 114 -19.08 10.12 -4.59
CA LYS A 114 -18.72 11.16 -3.63
C LYS A 114 -17.59 10.71 -2.71
N ASN A 115 -17.55 9.43 -2.37
CA ASN A 115 -16.45 8.84 -1.60
C ASN A 115 -15.16 8.78 -2.43
N LYS A 116 -15.23 8.39 -3.69
CA LYS A 116 -14.07 8.42 -4.60
C LYS A 116 -13.49 9.83 -4.70
N ALA A 117 -14.32 10.84 -4.96
CA ALA A 117 -13.88 12.23 -5.04
C ALA A 117 -13.21 12.70 -3.73
N TRP A 118 -13.79 12.37 -2.58
CA TRP A 118 -13.24 12.72 -1.27
C TRP A 118 -11.88 12.06 -1.03
N TRP A 119 -11.74 10.76 -1.32
CA TRP A 119 -10.48 10.05 -1.19
C TRP A 119 -9.44 10.54 -2.21
N SER A 120 -9.86 10.90 -3.45
CA SER A 120 -8.96 11.48 -4.46
C SER A 120 -8.33 12.78 -3.97
N LEU A 121 -9.14 13.71 -3.44
CA LEU A 121 -8.65 14.96 -2.89
C LEU A 121 -7.72 14.74 -1.70
N LYS A 122 -8.05 13.80 -0.83
CA LYS A 122 -7.24 13.48 0.34
C LYS A 122 -5.88 12.91 -0.04
N ASN A 123 -5.85 11.98 -1.00
CA ASN A 123 -4.62 11.41 -1.54
C ASN A 123 -3.76 12.46 -2.23
N LEU A 124 -4.37 13.35 -3.00
CA LEU A 124 -3.68 14.46 -3.64
C LEU A 124 -3.06 15.40 -2.60
N THR A 125 -3.81 15.77 -1.58
CA THR A 125 -3.32 16.62 -0.48
C THR A 125 -2.15 15.95 0.24
N PHE A 126 -2.25 14.64 0.52
CA PHE A 126 -1.14 13.88 1.12
C PHE A 126 0.11 13.93 0.24
N ASN A 127 -0.02 13.71 -1.06
CA ASN A 127 1.11 13.75 -1.99
C ASN A 127 1.75 15.12 -2.07
N PHE A 128 0.97 16.22 -2.03
CA PHE A 128 1.51 17.57 -1.95
C PHE A 128 2.30 17.83 -0.66
N LEU A 129 1.74 17.43 0.49
CA LEU A 129 2.44 17.57 1.76
C LEU A 129 3.73 16.74 1.78
N ARG A 130 3.70 15.54 1.20
CA ARG A 130 4.87 14.68 1.08
C ARG A 130 5.94 15.29 0.19
N TYR A 131 5.53 15.86 -0.95
CA TYR A 131 6.43 16.57 -1.84
C TYR A 131 7.11 17.76 -1.15
N LEU A 132 6.34 18.59 -0.46
CA LEU A 132 6.90 19.73 0.29
C LEU A 132 7.88 19.27 1.37
N TYR A 133 7.57 18.21 2.10
CA TYR A 133 8.47 17.65 3.10
C TYR A 133 9.80 17.17 2.49
N LEU A 134 9.75 16.44 1.38
CA LEU A 134 10.95 15.96 0.70
C LEU A 134 11.78 17.09 0.12
N SER A 135 11.13 18.07 -0.50
CA SER A 135 11.79 19.25 -1.09
C SER A 135 12.48 20.11 -0.02
N SER A 136 11.84 20.30 1.14
CA SER A 136 12.46 21.05 2.24
C SER A 136 13.68 20.35 2.85
N ASN A 137 13.63 19.02 2.98
CA ASN A 137 14.73 18.25 3.53
C ASN A 137 15.92 18.10 2.54
N SER A 138 15.66 18.12 1.25
CA SER A 138 16.74 18.14 0.25
C SER A 138 17.51 19.47 0.20
N LEU A 139 16.88 20.57 0.61
CA LEU A 139 17.55 21.89 0.71
C LEU A 139 18.41 22.05 1.98
N VAL A 140 18.22 21.22 2.99
CA VAL A 140 18.99 21.27 4.25
C VAL A 140 20.27 20.39 4.19
N SER A 141 20.41 19.60 3.13
CA SER A 141 21.54 18.66 2.94
C SER A 141 22.69 19.22 2.08
N ILE A 142 22.77 20.58 1.93
CA ILE A 142 23.88 21.27 1.24
C ILE A 142 24.73 22.01 2.31
#